data_18da51cc82654e6ddcd302241ceb90d0
#
_entry.id   18da51cc82654e6ddcd302241ceb90d0
#
_cell.length_a   1.000
_cell.length_b   1.000
_cell.length_c   1.000
_cell.angle_alpha   90.00
_cell.angle_beta   90.00
_cell.angle_gamma   90.00
#
_symmetry.space_group_name_H-M   'P 1'
#
loop_
_entity.id
_entity.type
_entity.pdbx_description
1 polymer ?
#
loop_
_entity_poly.entity_id
_entity_poly.type
_entity_poly.pdbx_seq_one_letter_code
_entity_poly.pdbx_strand_id
1 'polypeptide(L)'
;MSQYEFAIRETKTRDVISDVSTMRSEIGVLYLCDFNRKAIQKLLSSAGLEFHHLIDCQAYVYLWKNHPLAKEKSICFEQLDPYPCLSFEQGDNGSFYFAEEILSTNEYSRIIRANDRATMLNLMVGLNGYTLCSGIICEELNGTDYIAVPFSDDEYNRNTTMEIGYIVRKNMALSNMGNLYIEKIQKYLGIQNPQG
;
A
#
# COMPACT_ATOMS: atom_id res chain seq x y z
N MET A 1 4.75 7.40 33.96
CA MET A 1 4.46 7.17 32.53
C MET A 1 4.78 8.44 31.79
N SER A 2 5.60 8.39 30.76
CA SER A 2 5.80 9.54 29.87
C SER A 2 4.53 9.77 29.07
N GLN A 3 4.03 10.99 29.09
CA GLN A 3 2.88 11.40 28.30
C GLN A 3 3.34 11.54 26.84
N TYR A 4 2.58 11.03 25.88
CA TYR A 4 2.88 11.13 24.44
C TYR A 4 1.59 11.32 23.64
N GLU A 5 1.73 11.93 22.47
CA GLU A 5 0.65 12.13 21.50
C GLU A 5 1.12 11.68 20.12
N PHE A 6 0.30 10.89 19.44
CA PHE A 6 0.55 10.43 18.06
C PHE A 6 -0.54 10.92 17.14
N ALA A 7 -0.14 11.23 15.91
CA ALA A 7 -1.05 11.41 14.80
C ALA A 7 -0.70 10.41 13.69
N ILE A 8 -1.61 9.48 13.41
CA ILE A 8 -1.51 8.57 12.26
C ILE A 8 -2.48 9.08 11.18
N ARG A 9 -1.96 9.24 9.96
CA ARG A 9 -2.73 9.73 8.82
C ARG A 9 -2.70 8.70 7.71
N GLU A 10 -3.87 8.21 7.34
CA GLU A 10 -4.06 7.44 6.11
C GLU A 10 -4.46 8.43 5.02
N THR A 11 -3.58 8.64 4.04
CA THR A 11 -3.75 9.68 3.03
C THR A 11 -3.05 9.29 1.73
N LYS A 12 -3.29 10.06 0.66
CA LYS A 12 -2.74 9.82 -0.68
C LYS A 12 -1.22 9.86 -0.69
N THR A 13 -0.58 9.05 -1.51
CA THR A 13 0.91 8.97 -1.62
C THR A 13 1.56 10.35 -1.78
N ARG A 14 0.95 11.25 -2.58
CA ARG A 14 1.47 12.61 -2.74
C ARG A 14 1.42 13.41 -1.44
N ASP A 15 0.35 13.26 -0.67
CA ASP A 15 0.18 13.95 0.62
C ASP A 15 1.14 13.37 1.66
N VAL A 16 1.37 12.05 1.66
CA VAL A 16 2.42 11.42 2.49
C VAL A 16 3.78 12.08 2.25
N ILE A 17 4.18 12.24 0.97
CA ILE A 17 5.45 12.87 0.60
C ILE A 17 5.47 14.35 1.04
N SER A 18 4.38 15.07 0.81
CA SER A 18 4.24 16.49 1.23
C SER A 18 4.31 16.64 2.74
N ASP A 19 3.63 15.81 3.49
CA ASP A 19 3.59 15.86 4.96
C ASP A 19 4.97 15.63 5.58
N VAL A 20 5.75 14.69 5.03
CA VAL A 20 7.13 14.46 5.50
C VAL A 20 8.04 15.61 5.08
N SER A 21 7.92 16.12 3.85
CA SER A 21 8.75 17.23 3.36
C SER A 21 8.53 18.54 4.15
N THR A 22 7.31 18.78 4.60
CA THR A 22 6.92 19.96 5.39
C THR A 22 6.98 19.74 6.92
N MET A 23 7.47 18.59 7.37
CA MET A 23 7.56 18.23 8.80
C MET A 23 6.19 18.13 9.52
N ARG A 24 5.12 17.95 8.78
CA ARG A 24 3.82 17.64 9.34
C ARG A 24 3.73 16.19 9.84
N SER A 25 4.52 15.32 9.20
CA SER A 25 4.77 13.95 9.63
C SER A 25 6.28 13.72 9.68
N GLU A 26 6.74 12.93 10.64
CA GLU A 26 8.16 12.57 10.78
C GLU A 26 8.54 11.44 9.83
N ILE A 27 7.62 10.50 9.64
CA ILE A 27 7.78 9.28 8.85
C ILE A 27 6.59 9.16 7.90
N GLY A 28 6.83 8.75 6.68
CA GLY A 28 5.81 8.33 5.72
C GLY A 28 6.07 6.91 5.26
N VAL A 29 5.03 6.12 5.04
CA VAL A 29 5.14 4.77 4.47
C VAL A 29 4.54 4.78 3.08
N LEU A 30 5.25 4.24 2.11
CA LEU A 30 4.80 4.10 0.73
C LEU A 30 5.50 2.91 0.06
N TYR A 31 5.10 2.57 -1.15
CA TYR A 31 5.77 1.54 -1.94
C TYR A 31 6.35 2.09 -3.24
N LEU A 32 7.39 1.41 -3.73
CA LEU A 32 7.94 1.57 -5.05
C LEU A 32 7.70 0.28 -5.86
N CYS A 33 7.48 0.44 -7.16
CA CYS A 33 7.49 -0.64 -8.13
C CYS A 33 8.18 -0.14 -9.41
N ASP A 34 8.41 -1.01 -10.38
CA ASP A 34 9.11 -0.64 -11.61
C ASP A 34 8.46 0.55 -12.34
N PHE A 35 7.13 0.63 -12.29
CA PHE A 35 6.36 1.69 -12.94
C PHE A 35 6.56 3.05 -12.26
N ASN A 36 6.45 3.13 -10.92
CA ASN A 36 6.42 4.41 -10.20
C ASN A 36 7.79 4.87 -9.68
N ARG A 37 8.77 3.97 -9.58
CA ARG A 37 10.08 4.19 -8.94
C ARG A 37 10.76 5.48 -9.39
N LYS A 38 10.92 5.67 -10.70
CA LYS A 38 11.63 6.84 -11.24
C LYS A 38 10.94 8.16 -10.88
N ALA A 39 9.61 8.20 -10.97
CA ALA A 39 8.81 9.38 -10.68
C ALA A 39 8.86 9.73 -9.19
N ILE A 40 8.63 8.74 -8.33
CA ILE A 40 8.64 8.93 -6.87
C ILE A 40 10.04 9.29 -6.38
N GLN A 41 11.09 8.57 -6.79
CA GLN A 41 12.47 8.87 -6.36
C GLN A 41 12.92 10.27 -6.78
N LYS A 42 12.52 10.74 -7.98
CA LYS A 42 12.79 12.11 -8.40
C LYS A 42 12.10 13.12 -7.49
N LEU A 43 10.85 12.86 -7.13
CA LEU A 43 10.08 13.72 -6.22
C LEU A 43 10.70 13.73 -4.82
N LEU A 44 11.03 12.57 -4.26
CA LEU A 44 11.68 12.44 -2.96
C LEU A 44 13.01 13.22 -2.92
N SER A 45 13.84 13.05 -3.95
CA SER A 45 15.12 13.75 -4.06
C SER A 45 14.95 15.27 -4.09
N SER A 46 13.98 15.77 -4.87
CA SER A 46 13.69 17.22 -4.95
C SER A 46 13.10 17.79 -3.66
N ALA A 47 12.42 16.95 -2.87
CA ALA A 47 11.84 17.30 -1.57
C ALA A 47 12.82 17.13 -0.39
N GLY A 48 14.07 16.72 -0.63
CA GLY A 48 15.04 16.45 0.42
C GLY A 48 14.72 15.25 1.28
N LEU A 49 14.05 14.26 0.71
CA LEU A 49 13.65 13.02 1.39
C LEU A 49 14.52 11.84 0.92
N GLU A 50 14.57 10.80 1.74
CA GLU A 50 15.19 9.52 1.41
C GLU A 50 14.23 8.38 1.71
N PHE A 51 14.32 7.32 0.91
CA PHE A 51 13.54 6.11 1.04
C PHE A 51 14.39 5.01 1.66
N HIS A 52 13.83 4.33 2.65
CA HIS A 52 14.43 3.20 3.33
C HIS A 52 13.55 1.97 3.09
N HIS A 53 14.14 0.94 2.48
CA HIS A 53 13.48 -0.33 2.21
C HIS A 53 13.11 -1.07 3.51
N LEU A 54 11.94 -1.69 3.53
CA LEU A 54 11.49 -2.59 4.58
C LEU A 54 11.33 -4.01 4.06
N ILE A 55 10.49 -4.21 3.05
CA ILE A 55 10.15 -5.55 2.55
C ILE A 55 9.69 -5.50 1.10
N ASP A 56 9.96 -6.58 0.36
CA ASP A 56 9.39 -6.81 -0.96
C ASP A 56 8.17 -7.73 -0.86
N CYS A 57 7.07 -7.33 -1.48
CA CYS A 57 5.82 -8.07 -1.52
C CYS A 57 5.41 -8.34 -2.96
N GLN A 58 4.78 -9.49 -3.20
CA GLN A 58 4.11 -9.76 -4.46
C GLN A 58 2.68 -9.20 -4.41
N ALA A 59 2.06 -9.05 -5.57
CA ALA A 59 0.67 -8.64 -5.66
C ALA A 59 -0.27 -9.76 -5.19
N TYR A 60 -1.29 -9.36 -4.45
CA TYR A 60 -2.40 -10.20 -4.02
C TYR A 60 -3.72 -9.54 -4.39
N VAL A 61 -4.73 -10.36 -4.61
CA VAL A 61 -6.11 -9.92 -4.77
C VAL A 61 -6.77 -9.93 -3.39
N TYR A 62 -7.17 -8.76 -2.91
CA TYR A 62 -7.90 -8.60 -1.65
C TYR A 62 -9.39 -8.62 -1.91
N LEU A 63 -10.10 -9.52 -1.26
CA LEU A 63 -11.52 -9.74 -1.46
C LEU A 63 -12.17 -10.30 -0.19
N TRP A 64 -13.50 -10.30 -0.12
CA TRP A 64 -14.19 -10.87 1.02
C TRP A 64 -14.21 -12.42 0.94
N LYS A 65 -14.27 -13.09 2.10
CA LYS A 65 -14.12 -14.55 2.23
C LYS A 65 -15.13 -15.40 1.46
N ASN A 66 -16.31 -14.85 1.13
CA ASN A 66 -17.32 -15.55 0.36
C ASN A 66 -17.37 -15.08 -1.11
N HIS A 67 -16.38 -14.35 -1.56
CA HIS A 67 -16.24 -14.01 -2.98
C HIS A 67 -16.14 -15.31 -3.80
N PRO A 68 -16.72 -15.37 -5.03
CA PRO A 68 -16.64 -16.56 -5.88
C PRO A 68 -15.21 -17.09 -6.09
N LEU A 69 -14.22 -16.21 -6.13
CA LEU A 69 -12.80 -16.56 -6.31
C LEU A 69 -12.03 -16.78 -4.98
N ALA A 70 -12.70 -16.73 -3.84
CA ALA A 70 -12.03 -16.80 -2.53
C ALA A 70 -11.29 -18.12 -2.26
N LYS A 71 -11.63 -19.19 -2.98
CA LYS A 71 -11.02 -20.53 -2.83
C LYS A 71 -9.95 -20.84 -3.85
N GLU A 72 -9.68 -19.92 -4.77
CA GLU A 72 -8.64 -20.09 -5.77
C GLU A 72 -7.25 -20.08 -5.11
N LYS A 73 -6.32 -20.82 -5.71
CA LYS A 73 -4.92 -20.83 -5.24
C LYS A 73 -4.17 -19.59 -5.71
N SER A 74 -4.55 -19.07 -6.86
CA SER A 74 -4.09 -17.81 -7.45
C SER A 74 -5.16 -17.29 -8.39
N ILE A 75 -5.16 -15.98 -8.64
CA ILE A 75 -6.15 -15.31 -9.47
C ILE A 75 -5.42 -14.49 -10.54
N CYS A 76 -5.91 -14.55 -11.80
CA CYS A 76 -5.44 -13.73 -12.91
C CYS A 76 -6.49 -12.70 -13.33
N PHE A 77 -6.12 -11.76 -14.23
CA PHE A 77 -7.03 -10.71 -14.68
C PHE A 77 -8.26 -11.22 -15.40
N GLU A 78 -8.15 -12.28 -16.20
CA GLU A 78 -9.30 -12.87 -16.90
C GLU A 78 -10.40 -13.31 -15.92
N GLN A 79 -10.01 -13.89 -14.78
CA GLN A 79 -10.96 -14.28 -13.73
C GLN A 79 -11.59 -13.07 -13.02
N LEU A 80 -10.89 -11.93 -12.98
CA LEU A 80 -11.35 -10.70 -12.32
C LEU A 80 -12.27 -9.85 -13.20
N ASP A 81 -12.28 -10.03 -14.51
CA ASP A 81 -13.06 -9.21 -15.45
C ASP A 81 -14.57 -9.09 -15.12
N PRO A 82 -15.26 -10.13 -14.61
CA PRO A 82 -16.66 -10.00 -14.19
C PRO A 82 -16.91 -9.09 -12.99
N TYR A 83 -15.86 -8.77 -12.20
CA TYR A 83 -15.98 -8.10 -10.90
C TYR A 83 -15.43 -6.68 -10.95
N PRO A 84 -15.99 -5.72 -10.18
CA PRO A 84 -15.46 -4.36 -10.16
C PRO A 84 -14.15 -4.28 -9.37
N CYS A 85 -13.13 -3.67 -9.98
CA CYS A 85 -11.92 -3.24 -9.30
C CYS A 85 -12.24 -2.04 -8.42
N LEU A 86 -11.90 -2.11 -7.14
CA LEU A 86 -12.05 -1.03 -6.16
C LEU A 86 -10.70 -0.35 -5.99
N SER A 87 -10.66 0.95 -6.13
CA SER A 87 -9.44 1.75 -6.08
C SER A 87 -9.66 3.01 -5.25
N PHE A 88 -8.61 3.49 -4.59
CA PHE A 88 -8.66 4.78 -3.90
C PHE A 88 -8.58 5.94 -4.88
N GLU A 89 -9.43 6.95 -4.66
CA GLU A 89 -9.42 8.17 -5.44
C GLU A 89 -8.17 9.01 -5.19
N GLN A 90 -7.41 9.30 -6.24
CA GLN A 90 -6.17 10.11 -6.15
C GLN A 90 -6.40 11.62 -6.39
N GLY A 91 -7.65 12.05 -6.65
CA GLY A 91 -8.01 13.44 -6.96
C GLY A 91 -7.78 13.81 -8.44
N ASP A 92 -8.17 15.03 -8.81
CA ASP A 92 -8.24 15.50 -10.20
C ASP A 92 -6.91 15.53 -10.97
N ASN A 93 -5.80 15.62 -10.25
CA ASN A 93 -4.43 15.60 -10.81
C ASN A 93 -3.70 14.29 -10.48
N GLY A 94 -4.43 13.22 -10.16
CA GLY A 94 -3.87 11.93 -9.80
C GLY A 94 -3.12 11.28 -10.96
N SER A 95 -1.79 11.34 -10.92
CA SER A 95 -0.97 10.51 -11.80
C SER A 95 -1.03 9.08 -11.30
N PHE A 96 -1.12 8.10 -12.21
CA PHE A 96 -1.02 6.66 -11.90
C PHE A 96 0.25 6.30 -11.09
N TYR A 97 1.30 7.13 -11.14
CA TYR A 97 2.50 6.96 -10.33
C TYR A 97 2.26 7.06 -8.80
N PHE A 98 1.13 7.64 -8.39
CA PHE A 98 0.76 7.82 -6.98
C PHE A 98 -0.37 6.90 -6.54
N ALA A 99 -0.82 5.98 -7.40
CA ALA A 99 -1.85 5.02 -7.03
C ALA A 99 -1.38 4.16 -5.85
N GLU A 100 -2.31 3.86 -4.96
CA GLU A 100 -2.05 3.01 -3.79
C GLU A 100 -2.07 1.54 -4.17
N GLU A 101 -2.81 1.21 -5.24
CA GLU A 101 -2.89 -0.14 -5.77
C GLU A 101 -1.82 -0.37 -6.83
N ILE A 102 -1.21 -1.55 -6.78
CA ILE A 102 -0.31 -2.01 -7.83
C ILE A 102 -1.11 -2.31 -9.11
N LEU A 103 -0.45 -2.27 -10.26
CA LEU A 103 -1.06 -2.50 -11.57
C LEU A 103 -2.19 -1.50 -11.93
N SER A 104 -2.16 -0.32 -11.33
CA SER A 104 -3.16 0.75 -11.54
C SER A 104 -3.23 1.26 -13.00
N THR A 105 -2.25 0.95 -13.84
CA THR A 105 -2.21 1.29 -15.27
C THR A 105 -2.93 0.27 -16.16
N ASN A 106 -3.38 -0.84 -15.60
CA ASN A 106 -4.15 -1.82 -16.37
C ASN A 106 -5.52 -1.25 -16.77
N GLU A 107 -6.01 -1.67 -17.91
CA GLU A 107 -7.36 -1.32 -18.36
C GLU A 107 -8.39 -2.21 -17.67
N TYR A 108 -9.07 -1.67 -16.67
CA TYR A 108 -10.12 -2.37 -15.95
C TYR A 108 -11.47 -2.12 -16.61
N SER A 109 -12.18 -3.19 -17.02
CA SER A 109 -13.51 -3.11 -17.58
C SER A 109 -14.53 -2.44 -16.64
N ARG A 110 -14.31 -2.62 -15.33
CA ARG A 110 -15.14 -2.04 -14.25
C ARG A 110 -14.27 -1.53 -13.15
N ILE A 111 -14.33 -0.24 -12.87
CA ILE A 111 -13.60 0.39 -11.77
C ILE A 111 -14.53 1.28 -10.95
N ILE A 112 -14.43 1.17 -9.63
CA ILE A 112 -15.13 2.06 -8.70
C ILE A 112 -14.08 2.70 -7.80
N ARG A 113 -14.11 4.03 -7.72
CA ARG A 113 -13.21 4.79 -6.85
C ARG A 113 -13.91 5.20 -5.58
N ALA A 114 -13.29 4.92 -4.45
CA ALA A 114 -13.74 5.33 -3.14
C ALA A 114 -12.65 6.20 -2.47
N ASN A 115 -13.04 7.03 -1.51
CA ASN A 115 -12.13 7.92 -0.80
C ASN A 115 -11.95 7.52 0.68
N ASP A 116 -12.58 6.43 1.10
CA ASP A 116 -12.43 5.88 2.43
C ASP A 116 -12.49 4.35 2.44
N ARG A 117 -11.81 3.76 3.42
CA ARG A 117 -11.67 2.30 3.56
C ARG A 117 -13.01 1.61 3.89
N ALA A 118 -13.85 2.22 4.71
CA ALA A 118 -15.12 1.59 5.12
C ALA A 118 -16.07 1.42 3.93
N THR A 119 -16.17 2.46 3.08
CA THR A 119 -16.92 2.38 1.82
C THR A 119 -16.35 1.30 0.90
N MET A 120 -15.01 1.24 0.76
CA MET A 120 -14.37 0.22 -0.07
C MET A 120 -14.71 -1.20 0.40
N LEU A 121 -14.62 -1.47 1.70
CA LEU A 121 -14.94 -2.78 2.28
C LEU A 121 -16.44 -3.15 2.09
N ASN A 122 -17.34 -2.18 2.24
CA ASN A 122 -18.76 -2.39 1.98
C ASN A 122 -19.04 -2.73 0.51
N LEU A 123 -18.39 -2.05 -0.43
CA LEU A 123 -18.50 -2.34 -1.86
C LEU A 123 -17.90 -3.71 -2.22
N MET A 124 -16.82 -4.09 -1.54
CA MET A 124 -16.19 -5.40 -1.71
C MET A 124 -17.17 -6.54 -1.38
N VAL A 125 -17.95 -6.40 -0.30
CA VAL A 125 -19.00 -7.37 0.06
C VAL A 125 -20.22 -7.23 -0.86
N GLY A 126 -20.72 -6.01 -1.06
CA GLY A 126 -22.00 -5.76 -1.73
C GLY A 126 -21.99 -6.04 -3.24
N LEU A 127 -20.83 -5.91 -3.88
CA LEU A 127 -20.67 -6.02 -5.33
C LEU A 127 -19.74 -7.17 -5.76
N ASN A 128 -19.24 -7.99 -4.84
CA ASN A 128 -18.11 -8.88 -5.09
C ASN A 128 -16.92 -8.14 -5.72
N GLY A 129 -16.64 -6.94 -5.20
CA GLY A 129 -15.50 -6.16 -5.65
C GLY A 129 -14.18 -6.69 -5.10
N TYR A 130 -13.09 -6.30 -5.72
CA TYR A 130 -11.74 -6.64 -5.29
C TYR A 130 -10.82 -5.43 -5.36
N THR A 131 -9.69 -5.49 -4.67
CA THR A 131 -8.57 -4.57 -4.88
C THR A 131 -7.25 -5.33 -4.90
N LEU A 132 -6.21 -4.74 -5.46
CA LEU A 132 -4.86 -5.32 -5.47
C LEU A 132 -4.05 -4.74 -4.30
N CYS A 133 -3.37 -5.61 -3.56
CA CYS A 133 -2.64 -5.24 -2.35
C CYS A 133 -1.32 -6.01 -2.21
N SER A 134 -0.57 -5.72 -1.16
CA SER A 134 0.69 -6.38 -0.80
C SER A 134 0.53 -7.77 -0.16
N GLY A 135 -0.70 -8.17 0.16
CA GLY A 135 -0.95 -9.40 0.92
C GLY A 135 -0.61 -9.29 2.42
N ILE A 136 -0.07 -8.17 2.89
CA ILE A 136 0.15 -7.95 4.33
C ILE A 136 -1.18 -7.58 4.97
N ILE A 137 -1.82 -8.57 5.59
CA ILE A 137 -3.11 -8.41 6.26
C ILE A 137 -2.96 -8.84 7.71
N CYS A 138 -3.39 -7.98 8.61
CA CYS A 138 -3.50 -8.32 10.04
C CYS A 138 -4.92 -8.81 10.31
N GLU A 139 -5.12 -10.11 10.42
CA GLU A 139 -6.43 -10.72 10.72
C GLU A 139 -6.96 -10.29 12.09
N GLU A 140 -6.07 -10.07 13.06
CA GLU A 140 -6.45 -9.60 14.41
C GLU A 140 -7.13 -8.23 14.37
N LEU A 141 -6.78 -7.37 13.41
CA LEU A 141 -7.32 -6.01 13.28
C LEU A 141 -8.43 -5.92 12.24
N ASN A 142 -8.33 -6.67 11.14
CA ASN A 142 -9.29 -6.60 10.01
C ASN A 142 -10.38 -7.68 10.12
N GLY A 143 -10.28 -8.60 11.07
CA GLY A 143 -11.18 -9.75 11.18
C GLY A 143 -10.92 -10.78 10.08
N THR A 144 -11.67 -11.89 10.16
CA THR A 144 -11.56 -13.03 9.23
C THR A 144 -12.51 -12.94 8.03
N ASP A 145 -13.11 -11.77 7.80
CA ASP A 145 -14.09 -11.60 6.72
C ASP A 145 -13.47 -11.26 5.37
N TYR A 146 -12.19 -10.90 5.36
CA TYR A 146 -11.45 -10.55 4.16
C TYR A 146 -10.19 -11.39 4.05
N ILE A 147 -9.83 -11.74 2.82
CA ILE A 147 -8.67 -12.58 2.52
C ILE A 147 -7.86 -11.99 1.38
N ALA A 148 -6.59 -12.36 1.31
CA ALA A 148 -5.72 -12.07 0.18
C ALA A 148 -5.36 -13.38 -0.53
N VAL A 149 -5.66 -13.45 -1.82
CA VAL A 149 -5.30 -14.57 -2.70
C VAL A 149 -4.15 -14.11 -3.60
N PRO A 150 -3.09 -14.92 -3.79
CA PRO A 150 -1.99 -14.55 -4.67
C PRO A 150 -2.48 -14.14 -6.07
N PHE A 151 -2.00 -13.02 -6.58
CA PHE A 151 -2.20 -12.65 -7.97
C PHE A 151 -1.12 -13.31 -8.83
N SER A 152 -1.50 -13.96 -9.91
CA SER A 152 -0.57 -14.59 -10.85
C SER A 152 -1.11 -14.44 -12.26
N ASP A 153 -0.40 -13.67 -13.07
CA ASP A 153 -0.73 -13.46 -14.47
C ASP A 153 0.57 -13.38 -15.27
N ASP A 154 0.78 -14.31 -16.21
CA ASP A 154 2.02 -14.45 -16.95
C ASP A 154 2.35 -13.20 -17.79
N GLU A 155 1.35 -12.49 -18.27
CA GLU A 155 1.52 -11.26 -19.05
C GLU A 155 2.01 -10.10 -18.19
N TYR A 156 1.65 -10.06 -16.90
CA TYR A 156 1.89 -8.95 -15.98
C TYR A 156 2.96 -9.24 -14.91
N ASN A 157 3.57 -10.41 -14.91
CA ASN A 157 4.54 -10.86 -13.88
C ASN A 157 5.71 -9.91 -13.61
N ARG A 158 6.02 -8.98 -14.52
CA ARG A 158 7.15 -8.04 -14.39
C ARG A 158 6.86 -6.86 -13.46
N ASN A 159 5.58 -6.56 -13.16
CA ASN A 159 5.18 -5.36 -12.40
C ASN A 159 4.43 -5.70 -11.11
N THR A 160 4.49 -6.93 -10.65
CA THR A 160 3.73 -7.41 -9.49
C THR A 160 4.47 -7.26 -8.16
N THR A 161 5.72 -6.82 -8.17
CA THR A 161 6.52 -6.63 -6.96
C THR A 161 6.39 -5.21 -6.43
N MET A 162 6.02 -5.11 -5.16
CA MET A 162 5.96 -3.88 -4.37
C MET A 162 7.14 -3.85 -3.39
N GLU A 163 8.04 -2.91 -3.54
CA GLU A 163 9.07 -2.59 -2.55
C GLU A 163 8.47 -1.62 -1.54
N ILE A 164 8.03 -2.12 -0.39
CA ILE A 164 7.47 -1.31 0.69
C ILE A 164 8.60 -0.76 1.54
N GLY A 165 8.51 0.53 1.86
CA GLY A 165 9.49 1.21 2.68
C GLY A 165 8.93 2.45 3.36
N TYR A 166 9.80 3.13 4.08
CA TYR A 166 9.46 4.40 4.70
C TYR A 166 10.34 5.53 4.17
N ILE A 167 9.80 6.73 4.22
CA ILE A 167 10.50 7.97 3.85
C ILE A 167 10.68 8.86 5.06
N VAL A 168 11.83 9.50 5.11
CA VAL A 168 12.21 10.49 6.14
C VAL A 168 12.96 11.65 5.49
N ARG A 169 13.13 12.75 6.19
CA ARG A 169 13.98 13.85 5.73
C ARG A 169 15.46 13.48 5.81
N LYS A 170 16.20 13.79 4.76
CA LYS A 170 17.65 13.65 4.73
C LYS A 170 18.30 14.47 5.86
N ASN A 171 19.33 13.90 6.48
CA ASN A 171 20.13 14.56 7.51
C ASN A 171 19.34 15.00 8.76
N MET A 172 18.16 14.43 8.98
CA MET A 172 17.40 14.59 10.23
C MET A 172 17.37 13.29 11.02
N ALA A 173 17.76 13.35 12.29
CA ALA A 173 17.59 12.22 13.19
C ALA A 173 16.11 12.06 13.54
N LEU A 174 15.66 10.81 13.59
CA LEU A 174 14.33 10.49 14.09
C LEU A 174 14.25 10.73 15.60
N SER A 175 13.08 11.11 16.06
CA SER A 175 12.77 11.12 17.49
C SER A 175 12.87 9.71 18.09
N ASN A 176 12.99 9.62 19.42
CA ASN A 176 12.96 8.31 20.09
C ASN A 176 11.70 7.51 19.74
N MET A 177 10.60 8.21 19.52
CA MET A 177 9.32 7.61 19.16
C MET A 177 9.28 7.16 17.71
N GLY A 178 9.86 7.94 16.79
CA GLY A 178 10.04 7.55 15.38
C GLY A 178 10.90 6.29 15.25
N ASN A 179 12.02 6.23 15.99
CA ASN A 179 12.87 5.04 16.03
C ASN A 179 12.12 3.81 16.57
N LEU A 180 11.36 3.97 17.65
CA LEU A 180 10.55 2.90 18.22
C LEU A 180 9.47 2.42 17.23
N TYR A 181 8.85 3.33 16.51
CA TYR A 181 7.85 2.99 15.49
C TYR A 181 8.47 2.13 14.37
N ILE A 182 9.61 2.52 13.84
CA ILE A 182 10.33 1.72 12.81
C ILE A 182 10.73 0.35 13.36
N GLU A 183 11.28 0.28 14.58
CA GLU A 183 11.62 -1.00 15.22
C GLU A 183 10.40 -1.93 15.31
N LYS A 184 9.24 -1.40 15.70
CA LYS A 184 8.00 -2.19 15.79
C LYS A 184 7.51 -2.69 14.44
N ILE A 185 7.57 -1.84 13.39
CA ILE A 185 7.24 -2.26 12.02
C ILE A 185 8.18 -3.38 11.57
N GLN A 186 9.48 -3.21 11.72
CA GLN A 186 10.47 -4.23 11.34
C GLN A 186 10.21 -5.55 12.06
N LYS A 187 9.96 -5.49 13.36
CA LYS A 187 9.61 -6.69 14.15
C LYS A 187 8.33 -7.37 13.65
N TYR A 188 7.30 -6.58 13.36
CA TYR A 188 6.03 -7.10 12.83
C TYR A 188 6.21 -7.79 11.47
N LEU A 189 7.05 -7.23 10.61
CA LEU A 189 7.36 -7.78 9.29
C LEU A 189 8.38 -8.95 9.35
N GLY A 190 8.87 -9.32 10.53
CA GLY A 190 9.86 -10.39 10.68
C GLY A 190 11.27 -10.02 10.18
N ILE A 191 11.55 -8.73 10.00
CA ILE A 191 12.84 -8.23 9.57
C ILE A 191 13.81 -8.28 10.76
N GLN A 192 14.85 -9.11 10.66
CA GLN A 192 15.90 -9.13 11.68
C GLN A 192 16.78 -7.89 11.50
N ASN A 193 16.89 -7.09 12.56
CA ASN A 193 17.83 -5.97 12.57
C ASN A 193 19.27 -6.52 12.46
N PRO A 194 20.08 -6.06 11.48
CA PRO A 194 21.47 -6.50 11.35
C PRO A 194 22.42 -5.88 12.43
N GLN A 195 21.85 -5.24 13.46
CA GLN A 195 22.62 -4.67 14.58
C GLN A 195 22.22 -5.37 15.88
N GLY A 196 22.89 -6.48 16.15
CA GLY A 196 23.02 -7.17 17.40
C GLY A 196 24.48 -7.47 17.63
#